data_c0a01d7dba5ac2b5ae13ee5cac923d0c
#
_entry.id   c0a01d7dba5ac2b5ae13ee5cac923d0c
#
_cell.length_a   1.000
_cell.length_b   1.000
_cell.length_c   1.000
_cell.angle_alpha   90.00
_cell.angle_beta   90.00
_cell.angle_gamma   90.00
#
_symmetry.space_group_name_H-M   'P 1'
#
loop_
_entity.id
_entity.type
_entity.pdbx_description
1 polymer ?
#
loop_
_entity_poly.entity_id
_entity_poly.type
_entity_poly.pdbx_seq_one_letter_code
_entity_poly.pdbx_strand_id
1 'polypeptide(L)'
;MHDLKKIRKNFEDFRKSLEKRSINIDFEKLKNLDEKNREYIQKKEQLEKEKKDISESKDQSLFAKSKEISSLIDTITDQQKEIKNELEKILSNIPNTPHSDVPDGKDENDNVEIIKSGKIPNFDFKPKSHYELGENLGMLDFDLATKTTGSRFVFVKDKLALLERAISNFMLDTHINNNSYKEISPPLLASENTMFGTGQLPKFENDQFEIKLDDTNDRKFLIPTAEVILTNIVKDQIIDLKSLPMRFVASTPCFRKEAGSYGKDTKGMIR
;
A
#
# COMPACT_ATOMS: atom_id res chain seq x y z
N MET A 1 -2.58 7.56 -2.39
CA MET A 1 -2.30 8.25 -3.68
C MET A 1 -2.34 9.75 -3.46
N HIS A 2 -1.49 10.51 -4.16
CA HIS A 2 -1.47 11.98 -4.04
C HIS A 2 -2.72 12.64 -4.62
N ASP A 3 -3.18 13.71 -3.98
CA ASP A 3 -4.30 14.53 -4.48
C ASP A 3 -3.80 15.54 -5.52
N LEU A 4 -4.20 15.37 -6.79
CA LEU A 4 -3.85 16.27 -7.90
C LEU A 4 -4.26 17.72 -7.65
N LYS A 5 -5.35 17.98 -6.92
CA LYS A 5 -5.77 19.35 -6.58
C LYS A 5 -4.79 20.03 -5.64
N LYS A 6 -4.23 19.25 -4.67
CA LYS A 6 -3.19 19.75 -3.75
C LYS A 6 -1.87 19.95 -4.48
N ILE A 7 -1.48 19.00 -5.36
CA ILE A 7 -0.27 19.13 -6.19
C ILE A 7 -0.33 20.40 -7.02
N ARG A 8 -1.42 20.66 -7.73
CA ARG A 8 -1.59 21.88 -8.56
C ARG A 8 -1.44 23.18 -7.79
N LYS A 9 -1.95 23.22 -6.56
CA LYS A 9 -1.87 24.44 -5.74
C LYS A 9 -0.44 24.77 -5.30
N ASN A 10 0.39 23.75 -5.08
CA ASN A 10 1.73 23.88 -4.53
C ASN A 10 2.74 23.01 -5.30
N PHE A 11 2.72 23.12 -6.64
CA PHE A 11 3.51 22.22 -7.51
C PHE A 11 5.01 22.28 -7.24
N GLU A 12 5.57 23.48 -7.07
CA GLU A 12 7.00 23.64 -6.82
C GLU A 12 7.42 23.10 -5.43
N ASP A 13 6.60 23.29 -4.41
CA ASP A 13 6.87 22.74 -3.08
C ASP A 13 6.77 21.20 -3.08
N PHE A 14 5.81 20.66 -3.83
CA PHE A 14 5.67 19.23 -4.03
C PHE A 14 6.90 18.64 -4.71
N ARG A 15 7.36 19.28 -5.79
CA ARG A 15 8.57 18.89 -6.52
C ARG A 15 9.79 18.91 -5.62
N LYS A 16 10.06 20.04 -4.93
CA LYS A 16 11.19 20.18 -4.01
C LYS A 16 11.19 19.15 -2.89
N SER A 17 10.01 18.86 -2.32
CA SER A 17 9.92 17.85 -1.25
C SER A 17 10.28 16.45 -1.74
N LEU A 18 9.99 16.12 -2.99
CA LEU A 18 10.31 14.82 -3.57
C LEU A 18 11.77 14.72 -4.06
N GLU A 19 12.43 15.84 -4.36
CA GLU A 19 13.85 15.88 -4.67
C GLU A 19 14.71 15.31 -3.52
N LYS A 20 14.26 15.51 -2.27
CA LYS A 20 14.89 14.89 -1.07
C LYS A 20 14.92 13.35 -1.08
N ARG A 21 14.08 12.71 -1.89
CA ARG A 21 14.00 11.24 -1.96
C ARG A 21 14.87 10.61 -3.04
N SER A 22 15.68 11.40 -3.75
CA SER A 22 16.57 10.95 -4.82
C SER A 22 15.87 10.08 -5.88
N ILE A 23 14.59 10.39 -6.19
CA ILE A 23 13.77 9.67 -7.16
C ILE A 23 13.66 10.49 -8.45
N ASN A 24 13.63 9.76 -9.56
CA ASN A 24 13.42 10.37 -10.87
C ASN A 24 11.92 10.35 -11.23
N ILE A 25 11.29 11.51 -11.18
CA ILE A 25 9.88 11.70 -11.57
C ILE A 25 9.84 12.68 -12.74
N ASP A 26 9.15 12.31 -13.79
CA ASP A 26 8.86 13.22 -14.91
C ASP A 26 7.69 14.16 -14.53
N PHE A 27 8.03 15.25 -13.84
CA PHE A 27 7.07 16.26 -13.40
C PHE A 27 6.41 17.00 -14.55
N GLU A 28 7.13 17.20 -15.67
CA GLU A 28 6.58 17.84 -16.85
C GLU A 28 5.50 16.96 -17.50
N LYS A 29 5.77 15.67 -17.61
CA LYS A 29 4.77 14.71 -18.09
C LYS A 29 3.53 14.69 -17.20
N LEU A 30 3.71 14.67 -15.88
CA LEU A 30 2.60 14.70 -14.91
C LEU A 30 1.73 15.96 -15.11
N LYS A 31 2.37 17.13 -15.25
CA LYS A 31 1.69 18.40 -15.48
C LYS A 31 0.91 18.41 -16.79
N ASN A 32 1.55 18.00 -17.88
CA ASN A 32 0.95 17.95 -19.20
C ASN A 32 -0.27 17.00 -19.25
N LEU A 33 -0.19 15.84 -18.61
CA LEU A 33 -1.30 14.90 -18.53
C LEU A 33 -2.47 15.45 -17.70
N ASP A 34 -2.20 16.14 -16.59
CA ASP A 34 -3.23 16.78 -15.79
C ASP A 34 -3.92 17.93 -16.55
N GLU A 35 -3.18 18.73 -17.30
CA GLU A 35 -3.71 19.78 -18.15
C GLU A 35 -4.62 19.22 -19.25
N LYS A 36 -4.17 18.20 -19.96
CA LYS A 36 -4.98 17.51 -20.99
C LYS A 36 -6.25 16.89 -20.40
N ASN A 37 -6.14 16.24 -19.22
CA ASN A 37 -7.31 15.67 -18.56
C ASN A 37 -8.37 16.74 -18.26
N ARG A 38 -7.95 17.93 -17.81
CA ARG A 38 -8.86 19.04 -17.55
C ARG A 38 -9.49 19.61 -18.82
N GLU A 39 -8.70 19.72 -19.89
CA GLU A 39 -9.22 20.14 -21.20
C GLU A 39 -10.30 19.18 -21.71
N TYR A 40 -10.10 17.87 -21.56
CA TYR A 40 -11.10 16.89 -21.95
C TYR A 40 -12.35 16.94 -21.06
N ILE A 41 -12.21 17.18 -19.76
CA ILE A 41 -13.36 17.39 -18.87
C ILE A 41 -14.17 18.59 -19.37
N GLN A 42 -13.53 19.74 -19.61
CA GLN A 42 -14.21 20.96 -20.07
C GLN A 42 -14.90 20.77 -21.43
N LYS A 43 -14.21 20.13 -22.39
CA LYS A 43 -14.79 19.83 -23.69
C LYS A 43 -16.02 18.93 -23.58
N LYS A 44 -15.91 17.88 -22.74
CA LYS A 44 -17.01 16.95 -22.52
C LYS A 44 -18.22 17.64 -21.90
N GLU A 45 -18.02 18.43 -20.84
CA GLU A 45 -19.08 19.21 -20.19
C GLU A 45 -19.78 20.18 -21.19
N GLN A 46 -18.99 20.82 -22.04
CA GLN A 46 -19.53 21.72 -23.09
C GLN A 46 -20.38 20.96 -24.10
N LEU A 47 -19.90 19.80 -24.57
CA LEU A 47 -20.64 18.98 -25.54
C LEU A 47 -21.91 18.37 -24.92
N GLU A 48 -21.83 17.94 -23.67
CA GLU A 48 -22.99 17.41 -22.91
C GLU A 48 -24.05 18.51 -22.75
N LYS A 49 -23.63 19.74 -22.44
CA LYS A 49 -24.55 20.88 -22.36
C LYS A 49 -25.20 21.17 -23.74
N GLU A 50 -24.41 21.23 -24.81
CA GLU A 50 -24.93 21.45 -26.17
C GLU A 50 -25.93 20.36 -26.58
N LYS A 51 -25.59 19.08 -26.27
CA LYS A 51 -26.50 17.96 -26.53
C LYS A 51 -27.82 18.08 -25.75
N LYS A 52 -27.76 18.54 -24.51
CA LYS A 52 -28.93 18.78 -23.67
C LYS A 52 -29.79 19.89 -24.26
N ASP A 53 -29.20 21.03 -24.68
CA ASP A 53 -29.90 22.17 -25.28
C ASP A 53 -30.62 21.73 -26.58
N ILE A 54 -29.94 20.91 -27.41
CA ILE A 54 -30.56 20.34 -28.63
C ILE A 54 -31.77 19.44 -28.25
N SER A 55 -31.62 18.61 -27.25
CA SER A 55 -32.69 17.72 -26.81
C SER A 55 -33.91 18.48 -26.27
N GLU A 56 -33.69 19.57 -25.54
CA GLU A 56 -34.74 20.46 -25.00
C GLU A 56 -35.46 21.25 -26.08
N SER A 57 -34.79 21.60 -27.19
CA SER A 57 -35.39 22.33 -28.32
C SER A 57 -36.44 21.51 -29.08
N LYS A 58 -36.40 20.17 -28.98
CA LYS A 58 -37.27 19.24 -29.73
C LYS A 58 -37.23 19.42 -31.25
N ASP A 59 -36.20 20.08 -31.79
CA ASP A 59 -36.01 20.31 -33.21
C ASP A 59 -35.45 19.07 -33.91
N GLN A 60 -36.27 18.44 -34.75
CA GLN A 60 -35.87 17.23 -35.46
C GLN A 60 -34.71 17.50 -36.49
N SER A 61 -34.57 18.73 -36.98
CA SER A 61 -33.47 19.08 -37.90
C SER A 61 -32.08 18.95 -37.24
N LEU A 62 -32.00 19.01 -35.91
CA LEU A 62 -30.77 18.92 -35.11
C LEU A 62 -30.41 17.48 -34.70
N PHE A 63 -31.21 16.49 -35.10
CA PHE A 63 -30.96 15.10 -34.72
C PHE A 63 -29.61 14.56 -35.22
N ALA A 64 -29.24 14.89 -36.46
CA ALA A 64 -27.93 14.53 -37.02
C ALA A 64 -26.77 15.12 -36.18
N LYS A 65 -26.89 16.39 -35.80
CA LYS A 65 -25.90 17.10 -34.96
C LYS A 65 -25.81 16.49 -33.57
N SER A 66 -26.94 16.10 -32.95
CA SER A 66 -26.96 15.41 -31.65
C SER A 66 -26.25 14.06 -31.70
N LYS A 67 -26.36 13.35 -32.83
CA LYS A 67 -25.65 12.08 -33.02
C LYS A 67 -24.13 12.26 -33.17
N GLU A 68 -23.72 13.30 -33.93
CA GLU A 68 -22.33 13.68 -34.07
C GLU A 68 -21.69 14.06 -32.72
N ILE A 69 -22.39 14.88 -31.92
CA ILE A 69 -21.95 15.27 -30.59
C ILE A 69 -21.81 14.02 -29.68
N SER A 70 -22.72 13.06 -29.79
CA SER A 70 -22.59 11.79 -29.03
C SER A 70 -21.32 11.04 -29.39
N SER A 71 -21.01 10.91 -30.67
CA SER A 71 -19.78 10.25 -31.13
C SER A 71 -18.50 10.99 -30.66
N LEU A 72 -18.55 12.32 -30.61
CA LEU A 72 -17.44 13.14 -30.07
C LEU A 72 -17.28 12.94 -28.57
N ILE A 73 -18.37 12.86 -27.80
CA ILE A 73 -18.35 12.59 -26.37
C ILE A 73 -17.75 11.20 -26.11
N ASP A 74 -18.12 10.19 -26.88
CA ASP A 74 -17.56 8.84 -26.75
C ASP A 74 -16.05 8.84 -27.01
N THR A 75 -15.60 9.48 -28.09
CA THR A 75 -14.18 9.62 -28.42
C THR A 75 -13.39 10.33 -27.32
N ILE A 76 -13.90 11.46 -26.81
CA ILE A 76 -13.27 12.20 -25.70
C ILE A 76 -13.24 11.36 -24.42
N THR A 77 -14.28 10.57 -24.17
CA THR A 77 -14.36 9.70 -22.99
C THR A 77 -13.27 8.61 -23.03
N ASP A 78 -13.05 8.02 -24.21
CA ASP A 78 -12.00 7.01 -24.38
C ASP A 78 -10.61 7.62 -24.21
N GLN A 79 -10.35 8.76 -24.85
CA GLN A 79 -9.09 9.50 -24.69
C GLN A 79 -8.84 9.93 -23.25
N GLN A 80 -9.86 10.39 -22.54
CA GLN A 80 -9.78 10.75 -21.13
C GLN A 80 -9.47 9.53 -20.24
N LYS A 81 -10.02 8.37 -20.56
CA LYS A 81 -9.75 7.13 -19.84
C LYS A 81 -8.27 6.73 -19.95
N GLU A 82 -7.69 6.84 -21.14
CA GLU A 82 -6.25 6.58 -21.34
C GLU A 82 -5.39 7.53 -20.51
N ILE A 83 -5.67 8.83 -20.54
CA ILE A 83 -4.95 9.83 -19.75
C ILE A 83 -5.09 9.58 -18.24
N LYS A 84 -6.29 9.24 -17.77
CA LYS A 84 -6.50 8.89 -16.36
C LYS A 84 -5.67 7.68 -15.93
N ASN A 85 -5.65 6.64 -16.76
CA ASN A 85 -4.86 5.45 -16.47
C ASN A 85 -3.36 5.79 -16.38
N GLU A 86 -2.87 6.65 -17.29
CA GLU A 86 -1.47 7.09 -17.28
C GLU A 86 -1.14 7.96 -16.04
N LEU A 87 -2.04 8.88 -15.67
CA LEU A 87 -1.94 9.67 -14.45
C LEU A 87 -1.93 8.77 -13.19
N GLU A 88 -2.83 7.82 -13.09
CA GLU A 88 -2.89 6.88 -11.98
C GLU A 88 -1.61 6.06 -11.87
N LYS A 89 -1.09 5.59 -13.00
CA LYS A 89 0.19 4.86 -13.05
C LYS A 89 1.35 5.72 -12.55
N ILE A 90 1.43 6.99 -12.91
CA ILE A 90 2.48 7.89 -12.40
C ILE A 90 2.27 8.15 -10.91
N LEU A 91 1.07 8.57 -10.50
CA LEU A 91 0.76 8.95 -9.13
C LEU A 91 0.91 7.80 -8.13
N SER A 92 0.59 6.57 -8.53
CA SER A 92 0.73 5.38 -7.67
C SER A 92 2.18 5.00 -7.40
N ASN A 93 3.11 5.43 -8.26
CA ASN A 93 4.54 5.19 -8.09
C ASN A 93 5.28 6.35 -7.38
N ILE A 94 4.62 7.49 -7.18
CA ILE A 94 5.21 8.60 -6.43
C ILE A 94 5.13 8.29 -4.93
N PRO A 95 6.27 8.25 -4.20
CA PRO A 95 6.26 8.05 -2.76
C PRO A 95 5.69 9.27 -2.03
N ASN A 96 5.33 9.09 -0.76
CA ASN A 96 4.87 10.19 0.07
C ASN A 96 5.94 11.30 0.20
N THR A 97 5.48 12.54 0.27
CA THR A 97 6.36 13.67 0.60
C THR A 97 6.92 13.49 2.01
N PRO A 98 8.24 13.65 2.21
CA PRO A 98 8.83 13.56 3.54
C PRO A 98 8.38 14.73 4.41
N HIS A 99 8.40 14.53 5.73
CA HIS A 99 8.24 15.63 6.69
C HIS A 99 9.43 16.59 6.60
N SER A 100 9.24 17.84 7.02
CA SER A 100 10.28 18.87 7.00
C SER A 100 11.55 18.47 7.75
N ASP A 101 11.39 17.72 8.83
CA ASP A 101 12.48 17.31 9.73
C ASP A 101 13.32 16.14 9.20
N VAL A 102 12.85 15.52 8.10
CA VAL A 102 13.61 14.43 7.45
C VAL A 102 14.85 15.03 6.77
N PRO A 103 16.06 14.57 7.11
CA PRO A 103 17.28 15.06 6.48
C PRO A 103 17.36 14.68 5.00
N ASP A 104 18.14 15.42 4.24
CA ASP A 104 18.49 15.02 2.89
C ASP A 104 19.48 13.84 2.96
N GLY A 105 19.23 12.79 2.19
CA GLY A 105 20.07 11.60 2.23
C GLY A 105 19.81 10.65 1.07
N LYS A 106 20.76 9.76 0.82
CA LYS A 106 20.70 8.74 -0.24
C LYS A 106 20.34 7.37 0.29
N ASP A 107 20.80 7.06 1.50
CA ASP A 107 20.59 5.76 2.15
C ASP A 107 20.54 5.90 3.69
N GLU A 108 20.52 4.77 4.39
CA GLU A 108 20.40 4.70 5.84
C GLU A 108 21.58 5.34 6.60
N ASN A 109 22.72 5.55 5.98
CA ASN A 109 23.89 6.17 6.62
C ASN A 109 23.71 7.68 6.81
N ASP A 110 22.81 8.29 6.05
CA ASP A 110 22.46 9.71 6.17
C ASP A 110 21.40 9.97 7.25
N ASN A 111 20.89 8.92 7.93
CA ASN A 111 19.94 9.07 9.02
C ASN A 111 20.57 9.78 10.22
N VAL A 112 19.82 10.73 10.79
CA VAL A 112 20.25 11.47 11.98
C VAL A 112 19.65 10.81 13.22
N GLU A 113 20.51 10.41 14.18
CA GLU A 113 20.06 9.89 15.48
C GLU A 113 19.39 11.02 16.27
N ILE A 114 18.10 10.89 16.54
CA ILE A 114 17.34 11.91 17.28
C ILE A 114 17.48 11.71 18.79
N ILE A 115 17.38 10.48 19.26
CA ILE A 115 17.41 10.14 20.69
C ILE A 115 18.17 8.84 20.88
N LYS A 116 19.09 8.84 21.84
CA LYS A 116 19.74 7.64 22.35
C LYS A 116 19.36 7.44 23.81
N SER A 117 18.75 6.31 24.14
CA SER A 117 18.29 6.02 25.51
C SER A 117 18.83 4.67 25.99
N GLY A 118 19.15 4.61 27.28
CA GLY A 118 19.66 3.40 27.93
C GLY A 118 21.16 3.19 27.75
N LYS A 119 21.63 2.08 28.26
CA LYS A 119 23.02 1.62 28.12
C LYS A 119 23.05 0.28 27.39
N ILE A 120 23.88 0.16 26.38
CA ILE A 120 24.13 -1.11 25.73
C ILE A 120 24.86 -2.02 26.76
N PRO A 121 24.32 -3.21 27.07
CA PRO A 121 25.00 -4.11 27.97
C PRO A 121 26.32 -4.57 27.38
N ASN A 122 27.37 -4.58 28.22
CA ASN A 122 28.66 -5.14 27.86
C ASN A 122 28.73 -6.56 28.40
N PHE A 123 28.90 -7.52 27.50
CA PHE A 123 29.06 -8.94 27.88
C PHE A 123 30.53 -9.30 27.89
N ASP A 124 30.93 -10.11 28.86
CA ASP A 124 32.25 -10.72 28.95
C ASP A 124 32.40 -11.97 28.05
N PHE A 125 31.34 -12.32 27.32
CA PHE A 125 31.27 -13.42 26.37
C PHE A 125 30.71 -12.92 25.03
N LYS A 126 30.94 -13.69 23.96
CA LYS A 126 30.33 -13.42 22.65
C LYS A 126 28.86 -13.85 22.64
N PRO A 127 27.89 -12.91 22.58
CA PRO A 127 26.48 -13.25 22.54
C PRO A 127 26.15 -14.01 21.26
N LYS A 128 25.31 -15.03 21.37
CA LYS A 128 24.75 -15.79 20.24
C LYS A 128 23.53 -15.06 19.68
N SER A 129 23.30 -15.22 18.40
CA SER A 129 22.06 -14.75 17.76
C SER A 129 20.82 -15.53 18.24
N HIS A 130 19.64 -14.98 18.04
CA HIS A 130 18.39 -15.63 18.45
C HIS A 130 18.18 -16.98 17.76
N TYR A 131 18.55 -17.11 16.49
CA TYR A 131 18.44 -18.39 15.76
C TYR A 131 19.45 -19.43 16.28
N GLU A 132 20.70 -19.04 16.57
CA GLU A 132 21.69 -19.96 17.19
C GLU A 132 21.21 -20.46 18.57
N LEU A 133 20.59 -19.58 19.37
CA LEU A 133 20.02 -19.96 20.65
C LEU A 133 18.86 -20.95 20.48
N GLY A 134 17.95 -20.67 19.53
CA GLY A 134 16.81 -21.54 19.27
C GLY A 134 17.18 -22.90 18.73
N GLU A 135 18.17 -22.99 17.84
CA GLU A 135 18.72 -24.26 17.34
C GLU A 135 19.42 -25.05 18.45
N ASN A 136 20.26 -24.39 19.25
CA ASN A 136 20.93 -25.04 20.37
C ASN A 136 19.97 -25.60 21.43
N LEU A 137 18.82 -24.98 21.61
CA LEU A 137 17.76 -25.45 22.48
C LEU A 137 16.88 -26.53 21.82
N GLY A 138 17.07 -26.80 20.52
CA GLY A 138 16.26 -27.74 19.76
C GLY A 138 14.83 -27.22 19.48
N MET A 139 14.59 -25.92 19.68
CA MET A 139 13.27 -25.30 19.56
C MET A 139 13.03 -24.59 18.23
N LEU A 140 14.08 -24.35 17.45
CA LEU A 140 14.03 -23.90 16.06
C LEU A 140 14.63 -24.97 15.15
N ASP A 141 14.01 -25.17 13.97
CA ASP A 141 14.44 -26.18 13.02
C ASP A 141 14.32 -25.68 11.59
N PHE A 142 15.41 -25.20 11.05
CA PHE A 142 15.49 -24.69 9.68
C PHE A 142 15.66 -25.82 8.65
N ASP A 143 16.33 -26.91 9.02
CA ASP A 143 16.54 -28.05 8.13
C ASP A 143 15.22 -28.75 7.81
N LEU A 144 14.38 -28.94 8.84
CA LEU A 144 13.05 -29.50 8.65
C LEU A 144 12.17 -28.59 7.79
N ALA A 145 12.25 -27.29 7.99
CA ALA A 145 11.52 -26.30 7.18
C ALA A 145 11.98 -26.34 5.72
N THR A 146 13.28 -26.47 5.47
CA THR A 146 13.83 -26.60 4.13
C THR A 146 13.30 -27.81 3.39
N LYS A 147 13.14 -28.95 4.08
CA LYS A 147 12.59 -30.18 3.49
C LYS A 147 11.11 -30.07 3.13
N THR A 148 10.34 -29.32 3.89
CA THR A 148 8.87 -29.27 3.74
C THR A 148 8.40 -28.10 2.89
N THR A 149 9.08 -26.94 3.00
CA THR A 149 8.59 -25.67 2.43
C THR A 149 9.65 -24.97 1.60
N GLY A 150 10.92 -25.09 1.96
CA GLY A 150 12.05 -24.44 1.32
C GLY A 150 12.87 -23.58 2.29
N SER A 151 13.92 -22.93 1.78
CA SER A 151 14.74 -22.01 2.56
C SER A 151 13.94 -20.79 3.05
N ARG A 152 14.36 -20.18 4.15
CA ARG A 152 13.74 -19.00 4.80
C ARG A 152 12.47 -19.28 5.60
N PHE A 153 12.12 -20.54 5.79
CA PHE A 153 11.09 -20.94 6.74
C PHE A 153 11.74 -21.57 7.98
N VAL A 154 10.98 -21.65 9.05
CA VAL A 154 11.45 -22.25 10.30
C VAL A 154 10.30 -22.97 10.99
N PHE A 155 10.59 -24.11 11.62
CA PHE A 155 9.69 -24.72 12.58
C PHE A 155 10.01 -24.20 13.98
N VAL A 156 9.03 -23.59 14.62
CA VAL A 156 9.07 -23.23 16.04
C VAL A 156 8.44 -24.37 16.83
N LYS A 157 9.17 -24.91 17.80
CA LYS A 157 8.78 -26.16 18.50
C LYS A 157 8.67 -25.97 20.00
N ASP A 158 7.91 -26.86 20.61
CA ASP A 158 7.80 -27.06 22.07
C ASP A 158 7.52 -25.75 22.84
N LYS A 159 8.33 -25.48 23.88
CA LYS A 159 8.15 -24.31 24.76
C LYS A 159 8.26 -22.97 24.04
N LEU A 160 9.01 -22.88 22.96
CA LEU A 160 9.10 -21.65 22.15
C LEU A 160 7.80 -21.40 21.42
N ALA A 161 7.17 -22.44 20.86
CA ALA A 161 5.84 -22.30 20.22
C ALA A 161 4.76 -21.93 21.26
N LEU A 162 4.85 -22.50 22.49
CA LEU A 162 3.97 -22.10 23.58
C LEU A 162 4.16 -20.63 23.96
N LEU A 163 5.43 -20.18 24.06
CA LEU A 163 5.77 -18.80 24.40
C LEU A 163 5.27 -17.81 23.33
N GLU A 164 5.45 -18.12 22.06
CA GLU A 164 4.95 -17.31 20.93
C GLU A 164 3.44 -17.09 21.05
N ARG A 165 2.67 -18.17 21.26
CA ARG A 165 1.23 -18.08 21.45
C ARG A 165 0.84 -17.31 22.71
N ALA A 166 1.55 -17.51 23.82
CA ALA A 166 1.29 -16.80 25.07
C ALA A 166 1.53 -15.29 24.93
N ILE A 167 2.60 -14.88 24.25
CA ILE A 167 2.90 -13.47 23.98
C ILE A 167 1.84 -12.86 23.05
N SER A 168 1.45 -13.58 22.01
CA SER A 168 0.39 -13.12 21.09
C SER A 168 -0.92 -12.86 21.84
N ASN A 169 -1.36 -13.80 22.66
CA ASN A 169 -2.57 -13.63 23.47
C ASN A 169 -2.43 -12.46 24.46
N PHE A 170 -1.30 -12.36 25.15
CA PHE A 170 -1.03 -11.26 26.08
C PHE A 170 -1.10 -9.89 25.40
N MET A 171 -0.56 -9.76 24.18
CA MET A 171 -0.62 -8.52 23.40
C MET A 171 -2.06 -8.17 22.99
N LEU A 172 -2.84 -9.15 22.52
CA LEU A 172 -4.25 -8.97 22.21
C LEU A 172 -5.04 -8.51 23.42
N ASP A 173 -4.95 -9.24 24.54
CA ASP A 173 -5.63 -8.95 25.79
C ASP A 173 -5.27 -7.54 26.31
N THR A 174 -4.01 -7.16 26.22
CA THR A 174 -3.54 -5.85 26.62
C THR A 174 -4.20 -4.73 25.79
N HIS A 175 -4.27 -4.90 24.49
CA HIS A 175 -4.90 -3.91 23.64
C HIS A 175 -6.41 -3.84 23.81
N ILE A 176 -7.08 -4.96 23.98
CA ILE A 176 -8.50 -5.04 24.21
C ILE A 176 -8.87 -4.40 25.57
N ASN A 177 -8.21 -4.82 26.64
CA ASN A 177 -8.59 -4.44 27.98
C ASN A 177 -8.11 -3.04 28.38
N ASN A 178 -6.91 -2.63 27.93
CA ASN A 178 -6.28 -1.39 28.38
C ASN A 178 -6.34 -0.25 27.36
N ASN A 179 -6.46 -0.56 26.06
CA ASN A 179 -6.35 0.43 24.98
C ASN A 179 -7.62 0.60 24.15
N SER A 180 -8.72 -0.05 24.56
CA SER A 180 -10.04 0.04 23.90
C SER A 180 -10.02 -0.40 22.42
N TYR A 181 -9.19 -1.37 22.07
CA TYR A 181 -9.22 -1.99 20.75
C TYR A 181 -10.32 -3.06 20.67
N LYS A 182 -10.88 -3.24 19.49
CA LYS A 182 -11.78 -4.35 19.16
C LYS A 182 -10.99 -5.40 18.38
N GLU A 183 -10.99 -6.63 18.90
CA GLU A 183 -10.40 -7.74 18.18
C GLU A 183 -11.20 -8.10 16.95
N ILE A 184 -10.50 -8.36 15.85
CA ILE A 184 -11.07 -8.84 14.59
C ILE A 184 -10.23 -10.03 14.12
N SER A 185 -10.92 -11.10 13.71
CA SER A 185 -10.32 -12.21 12.99
C SER A 185 -10.57 -12.03 11.49
N PRO A 186 -9.63 -11.41 10.74
CA PRO A 186 -9.86 -11.07 9.34
C PRO A 186 -9.54 -12.25 8.40
N PRO A 187 -10.07 -12.22 7.15
CA PRO A 187 -9.59 -13.12 6.10
C PRO A 187 -8.09 -12.95 5.84
N LEU A 188 -7.43 -14.03 5.44
CA LEU A 188 -6.00 -14.03 5.11
C LEU A 188 -5.72 -13.75 3.62
N LEU A 189 -6.77 -13.60 2.82
CA LEU A 189 -6.71 -13.28 1.39
C LEU A 189 -7.25 -11.88 1.13
N ALA A 190 -6.46 -11.07 0.44
CA ALA A 190 -6.83 -9.73 0.01
C ALA A 190 -7.07 -9.68 -1.50
N SER A 191 -8.02 -8.87 -1.96
CA SER A 191 -8.17 -8.53 -3.38
C SER A 191 -7.09 -7.53 -3.83
N GLU A 192 -6.83 -7.46 -5.12
CA GLU A 192 -5.92 -6.48 -5.71
C GLU A 192 -6.27 -5.04 -5.29
N ASN A 193 -7.55 -4.70 -5.32
CA ASN A 193 -8.03 -3.38 -4.93
C ASN A 193 -7.81 -3.08 -3.43
N THR A 194 -7.89 -4.09 -2.58
CA THR A 194 -7.56 -3.99 -1.15
C THR A 194 -6.07 -3.75 -0.93
N MET A 195 -5.22 -4.48 -1.65
CA MET A 195 -3.76 -4.30 -1.63
C MET A 195 -3.34 -2.92 -2.14
N PHE A 196 -4.00 -2.42 -3.19
CA PHE A 196 -3.79 -1.08 -3.71
C PHE A 196 -4.20 0.00 -2.70
N GLY A 197 -5.30 -0.18 -1.99
CA GLY A 197 -5.84 0.79 -1.01
C GLY A 197 -4.87 1.09 0.15
N THR A 198 -3.99 0.16 0.48
CA THR A 198 -2.96 0.31 1.53
C THR A 198 -1.54 0.50 0.99
N GLY A 199 -1.40 0.70 -0.34
CA GLY A 199 -0.11 0.99 -0.98
C GLY A 199 0.84 -0.21 -1.11
N GLN A 200 0.35 -1.43 -0.95
CA GLN A 200 1.14 -2.64 -1.23
C GLN A 200 1.35 -2.81 -2.73
N LEU A 201 0.35 -2.51 -3.53
CA LEU A 201 0.43 -2.46 -4.97
C LEU A 201 0.43 -1.01 -5.47
N PRO A 202 1.07 -0.74 -6.61
CA PRO A 202 1.91 -1.65 -7.42
C PRO A 202 3.34 -1.82 -6.89
N LYS A 203 3.79 -0.98 -5.96
CA LYS A 203 5.21 -0.80 -5.60
C LYS A 203 5.87 -2.08 -5.08
N PHE A 204 5.17 -2.86 -4.26
CA PHE A 204 5.71 -4.05 -3.60
C PHE A 204 5.15 -5.36 -4.18
N GLU A 205 4.72 -5.34 -5.43
CA GLU A 205 4.09 -6.51 -6.07
C GLU A 205 4.99 -7.76 -6.05
N ASN A 206 6.28 -7.60 -6.29
CA ASN A 206 7.25 -8.69 -6.28
C ASN A 206 7.43 -9.34 -4.90
N ASP A 207 7.10 -8.62 -3.83
CA ASP A 207 7.20 -9.09 -2.44
C ASP A 207 5.93 -9.80 -1.96
N GLN A 208 4.88 -9.84 -2.78
CA GLN A 208 3.60 -10.43 -2.43
C GLN A 208 3.48 -11.88 -2.93
N PHE A 209 2.78 -12.71 -2.14
CA PHE A 209 2.33 -14.03 -2.60
C PHE A 209 0.99 -13.89 -3.31
N GLU A 210 1.01 -13.90 -4.62
CA GLU A 210 -0.19 -13.95 -5.45
C GLU A 210 -0.73 -15.37 -5.56
N ILE A 211 -2.04 -15.54 -5.39
CA ILE A 211 -2.74 -16.80 -5.56
C ILE A 211 -3.55 -16.72 -6.85
N LYS A 212 -3.28 -17.63 -7.75
CA LYS A 212 -4.08 -17.82 -8.95
C LYS A 212 -5.28 -18.69 -8.60
N LEU A 213 -6.46 -18.12 -8.74
CA LEU A 213 -7.71 -18.87 -8.69
C LEU A 213 -8.08 -19.21 -10.14
N ASP A 214 -8.24 -20.50 -10.41
CA ASP A 214 -8.68 -20.95 -11.73
C ASP A 214 -10.01 -20.29 -12.07
N ASP A 215 -10.20 -19.86 -13.31
CA ASP A 215 -11.43 -19.31 -13.90
C ASP A 215 -11.83 -17.87 -13.57
N THR A 216 -11.06 -17.10 -12.82
CA THR A 216 -11.35 -15.68 -12.61
C THR A 216 -10.14 -14.81 -12.93
N ASN A 217 -10.40 -13.63 -13.52
CA ASN A 217 -9.37 -12.58 -13.67
C ASN A 217 -9.10 -11.85 -12.33
N ASP A 218 -9.69 -12.32 -11.23
CA ASP A 218 -9.56 -11.72 -9.92
C ASP A 218 -8.26 -12.13 -9.25
N ARG A 219 -7.34 -11.21 -9.15
CA ARG A 219 -6.08 -11.39 -8.42
C ARG A 219 -6.33 -11.40 -6.92
N LYS A 220 -5.82 -12.42 -6.24
CA LYS A 220 -5.84 -12.53 -4.78
C LYS A 220 -4.43 -12.67 -4.24
N PHE A 221 -4.21 -12.17 -3.04
CA PHE A 221 -2.91 -12.14 -2.40
C PHE A 221 -3.02 -12.64 -0.96
N LEU A 222 -2.06 -13.42 -0.50
CA LEU A 222 -1.90 -13.65 0.94
C LEU A 222 -1.53 -12.32 1.61
N ILE A 223 -2.13 -12.02 2.74
CA ILE A 223 -1.90 -10.73 3.43
C ILE A 223 -0.46 -10.62 3.94
N PRO A 224 0.27 -9.53 3.62
CA PRO A 224 1.58 -9.25 4.20
C PRO A 224 1.49 -8.69 5.63
N THR A 225 0.33 -8.23 6.01
CA THR A 225 -0.04 -7.69 7.32
C THR A 225 -1.57 -7.65 7.45
N ALA A 226 -2.09 -7.83 8.67
CA ALA A 226 -3.52 -7.67 8.94
C ALA A 226 -4.03 -6.26 8.60
N GLU A 227 -3.17 -5.25 8.69
CA GLU A 227 -3.50 -3.85 8.35
C GLU A 227 -4.19 -3.71 6.99
N VAL A 228 -3.76 -4.48 5.99
CA VAL A 228 -4.34 -4.47 4.64
C VAL A 228 -5.86 -4.70 4.67
N ILE A 229 -6.31 -5.65 5.46
CA ILE A 229 -7.75 -5.95 5.59
C ILE A 229 -8.42 -4.94 6.53
N LEU A 230 -7.83 -4.69 7.71
CA LEU A 230 -8.45 -3.87 8.75
C LEU A 230 -8.67 -2.42 8.29
N THR A 231 -7.71 -1.81 7.60
CA THR A 231 -7.84 -0.46 7.07
C THR A 231 -8.94 -0.36 6.01
N ASN A 232 -9.11 -1.39 5.19
CA ASN A 232 -10.13 -1.42 4.15
C ASN A 232 -11.56 -1.71 4.67
N ILE A 233 -11.76 -1.97 5.96
CA ILE A 233 -13.10 -2.11 6.55
C ILE A 233 -13.95 -0.86 6.30
N VAL A 234 -13.33 0.31 6.30
CA VAL A 234 -14.00 1.61 6.11
C VAL A 234 -13.82 2.18 4.70
N LYS A 235 -13.29 1.38 3.77
CA LYS A 235 -13.07 1.81 2.39
C LYS A 235 -14.39 2.19 1.72
N ASP A 236 -14.34 3.26 0.93
CA ASP A 236 -15.49 3.79 0.16
C ASP A 236 -16.72 4.13 1.02
N GLN A 237 -16.51 4.44 2.33
CA GLN A 237 -17.57 4.80 3.26
C GLN A 237 -17.34 6.20 3.83
N ILE A 238 -18.43 6.92 4.07
CA ILE A 238 -18.45 8.14 4.88
C ILE A 238 -18.76 7.73 6.32
N ILE A 239 -17.80 7.90 7.21
CA ILE A 239 -17.91 7.47 8.61
C ILE A 239 -18.46 8.59 9.47
N ASP A 240 -19.47 8.29 10.30
CA ASP A 240 -19.98 9.24 11.29
C ASP A 240 -18.89 9.58 12.31
N LEU A 241 -18.73 10.88 12.59
CA LEU A 241 -17.76 11.38 13.56
C LEU A 241 -17.91 10.71 14.94
N LYS A 242 -19.14 10.36 15.34
CA LYS A 242 -19.42 9.67 16.61
C LYS A 242 -18.84 8.25 16.68
N SER A 243 -18.56 7.64 15.53
CA SER A 243 -17.94 6.30 15.45
C SER A 243 -16.42 6.33 15.58
N LEU A 244 -15.82 7.52 15.64
CA LEU A 244 -14.38 7.71 15.73
C LEU A 244 -13.94 7.99 17.21
N PRO A 245 -12.76 7.55 17.60
CA PRO A 245 -11.81 6.75 16.83
C PRO A 245 -12.21 5.27 16.77
N MET A 246 -12.00 4.63 15.60
CA MET A 246 -12.13 3.18 15.43
C MET A 246 -10.75 2.55 15.66
N ARG A 247 -10.66 1.58 16.58
CA ARG A 247 -9.42 0.88 16.93
C ARG A 247 -9.63 -0.62 16.76
N PHE A 248 -8.80 -1.25 15.91
CA PHE A 248 -8.88 -2.67 15.63
C PHE A 248 -7.53 -3.34 15.91
N VAL A 249 -7.57 -4.56 16.41
CA VAL A 249 -6.40 -5.40 16.62
C VAL A 249 -6.66 -6.80 16.09
N ALA A 250 -5.65 -7.43 15.52
CA ALA A 250 -5.70 -8.79 15.04
C ALA A 250 -4.35 -9.48 15.22
N SER A 251 -4.38 -10.77 15.51
CA SER A 251 -3.21 -11.65 15.43
C SER A 251 -3.40 -12.59 14.25
N THR A 252 -2.56 -12.45 13.23
CA THR A 252 -2.65 -13.25 12.00
C THR A 252 -1.28 -13.70 11.52
N PRO A 253 -1.19 -14.83 10.80
CA PRO A 253 -0.05 -15.06 9.90
C PRO A 253 0.09 -13.91 8.92
N CYS A 254 1.33 -13.56 8.57
CA CYS A 254 1.67 -12.55 7.59
C CYS A 254 2.66 -13.13 6.60
N PHE A 255 2.46 -12.88 5.30
CA PHE A 255 3.19 -13.56 4.24
C PHE A 255 3.97 -12.56 3.39
N ARG A 256 5.30 -12.66 3.37
CA ARG A 256 6.19 -11.79 2.58
C ARG A 256 7.22 -12.63 1.84
N LYS A 257 7.37 -12.39 0.54
CA LYS A 257 8.39 -13.07 -0.30
C LYS A 257 9.80 -12.59 -0.01
N GLU A 258 9.96 -11.35 0.44
CA GLU A 258 11.27 -10.72 0.65
C GLU A 258 12.19 -10.82 -0.59
N ALA A 259 11.65 -10.55 -1.77
CA ALA A 259 12.28 -10.78 -3.07
C ALA A 259 13.58 -9.99 -3.29
N GLY A 260 13.75 -8.85 -2.59
CA GLY A 260 14.93 -7.98 -2.71
C GLY A 260 16.02 -8.20 -1.66
N SER A 261 15.85 -9.11 -0.70
CA SER A 261 16.75 -9.25 0.47
C SER A 261 17.91 -10.22 0.26
N TYR A 262 18.43 -10.33 -0.96
CA TYR A 262 19.61 -11.15 -1.24
C TYR A 262 20.84 -10.53 -0.54
N GLY A 263 21.34 -11.18 0.51
CA GLY A 263 22.66 -10.91 1.10
C GLY A 263 22.68 -10.21 2.46
N LYS A 264 21.58 -9.64 2.97
CA LYS A 264 21.53 -9.09 4.33
C LYS A 264 20.53 -9.90 5.18
N ASP A 265 21.00 -10.45 6.30
CA ASP A 265 20.21 -11.11 7.37
C ASP A 265 19.17 -12.15 6.90
N THR A 266 19.58 -13.07 6.04
CA THR A 266 18.72 -14.15 5.54
C THR A 266 18.43 -15.23 6.58
N LYS A 267 19.09 -15.23 7.74
CA LYS A 267 18.98 -16.25 8.80
C LYS A 267 18.08 -15.82 9.98
N GLY A 268 17.52 -14.63 9.96
CA GLY A 268 16.69 -14.16 11.06
C GLY A 268 15.22 -14.51 10.89
N MET A 269 14.52 -14.74 12.01
CA MET A 269 13.06 -14.90 12.08
C MET A 269 12.32 -13.56 12.23
N ILE A 270 13.03 -12.49 12.49
CA ILE A 270 12.47 -11.16 12.77
C ILE A 270 12.23 -10.44 11.45
N ARG A 271 11.08 -10.71 10.84
CA ARG A 271 10.64 -10.00 9.63
C ARG A 271 9.13 -9.93 9.53
#